data_ca5428db0a4c110f1e887974612344d6
#
_entry.id   ca5428db0a4c110f1e887974612344d6
#
_cell.length_a   1.000
_cell.length_b   1.000
_cell.length_c   1.000
_cell.angle_alpha   90.00
_cell.angle_beta   90.00
_cell.angle_gamma   90.00
#
_symmetry.space_group_name_H-M   'P 1'
#
loop_
_entity.id
_entity.type
_entity.pdbx_description
1 polymer ?
#
loop_
_entity_poly.entity_id
_entity_poly.type
_entity_poly.pdbx_seq_one_letter_code
_entity_poly.pdbx_strand_id
1 'polypeptide(L)'
;MKTSPRSNRLHIALFGKRNSGKSSLINALTNQNAALVSDIAGTTTDPVYQPMEIHGIGPCVFIDTAGFDDEGELGSLRIERTLQAADKADIALMICCDTELSEEQRWIELLKERNIPYLLVLNKADLLEKPDEVADKLEQQTGQHPLIVSAKEKTGIDSIRQSILHRLPELNEQPDIVGDLANEGDVVLLVMPQDIQAPKGRLILPQVQTLRELLDKKCITLSCTTDQLDNALKVLSAPPSLIITDSQVFRTVYEKKPPQSRLTSFSVLFARYKGDIDYYTEGAYIIDQ
;
A
#
# COMPACT_ATOMS: atom_id res chain seq x y z
N MET A 1 -4.60 -18.19 -14.60
CA MET A 1 -4.07 -17.46 -13.42
C MET A 1 -5.04 -16.33 -13.10
N LYS A 2 -5.70 -16.33 -11.92
CA LYS A 2 -6.56 -15.22 -11.50
C LYS A 2 -5.65 -14.10 -11.03
N THR A 3 -5.57 -13.02 -11.79
CA THR A 3 -4.82 -11.82 -11.39
C THR A 3 -5.54 -11.15 -10.22
N SER A 4 -4.90 -11.12 -9.05
CA SER A 4 -5.38 -10.33 -7.91
C SER A 4 -5.53 -8.86 -8.31
N PRO A 5 -6.58 -8.15 -7.84
CA PRO A 5 -6.71 -6.72 -8.07
C PRO A 5 -5.43 -5.97 -7.65
N ARG A 6 -5.08 -4.90 -8.35
CA ARG A 6 -3.87 -4.09 -8.06
C ARG A 6 -3.86 -3.52 -6.64
N SER A 7 -5.03 -3.30 -6.04
CA SER A 7 -5.22 -2.75 -4.70
C SER A 7 -4.82 -3.68 -3.53
N ASN A 8 -4.65 -4.99 -3.79
CA ASN A 8 -4.29 -5.98 -2.76
C ASN A 8 -2.87 -6.51 -2.93
N ARG A 9 -2.00 -5.81 -3.65
CA ARG A 9 -0.61 -6.23 -3.85
C ARG A 9 0.30 -5.38 -3.00
N LEU A 10 1.24 -6.02 -2.32
CA LEU A 10 2.30 -5.33 -1.58
C LEU A 10 3.12 -4.47 -2.54
N HIS A 11 3.21 -3.18 -2.29
CA HIS A 11 4.00 -2.24 -3.07
C HIS A 11 5.36 -2.06 -2.40
N ILE A 12 6.43 -2.45 -3.10
CA ILE A 12 7.80 -2.40 -2.61
C ILE A 12 8.58 -1.38 -3.45
N ALA A 13 8.94 -0.24 -2.86
CA ALA A 13 9.77 0.75 -3.53
C ALA A 13 11.26 0.47 -3.33
N LEU A 14 12.06 0.62 -4.39
CA LEU A 14 13.50 0.44 -4.33
C LEU A 14 14.20 1.79 -4.46
N PHE A 15 15.03 2.11 -3.48
CA PHE A 15 15.85 3.31 -3.41
C PHE A 15 17.33 2.93 -3.38
N GLY A 16 18.16 3.78 -3.94
CA GLY A 16 19.63 3.60 -3.92
C GLY A 16 20.28 4.27 -5.11
N LYS A 17 21.58 4.49 -5.00
CA LYS A 17 22.42 5.07 -6.06
C LYS A 17 22.29 4.31 -7.37
N ARG A 18 22.70 4.96 -8.46
CA ARG A 18 22.89 4.27 -9.75
C ARG A 18 23.84 3.09 -9.56
N ASN A 19 23.58 1.99 -10.24
CA ASN A 19 24.37 0.77 -10.15
C ASN A 19 24.42 0.12 -8.77
N SER A 20 23.60 0.50 -7.79
CA SER A 20 23.51 -0.20 -6.50
C SER A 20 22.96 -1.64 -6.62
N GLY A 21 22.47 -2.01 -7.80
CA GLY A 21 21.97 -3.37 -8.06
C GLY A 21 20.47 -3.54 -7.82
N LYS A 22 19.66 -2.47 -7.87
CA LYS A 22 18.19 -2.50 -7.72
C LYS A 22 17.53 -3.54 -8.61
N SER A 23 17.76 -3.47 -9.92
CA SER A 23 17.16 -4.42 -10.88
C SER A 23 17.65 -5.85 -10.69
N SER A 24 18.94 -6.04 -10.32
CA SER A 24 19.49 -7.36 -10.02
C SER A 24 18.83 -7.94 -8.75
N LEU A 25 18.54 -7.10 -7.76
CA LEU A 25 17.88 -7.50 -6.53
C LEU A 25 16.43 -7.92 -6.79
N ILE A 26 15.68 -7.19 -7.63
CA ILE A 26 14.33 -7.59 -8.06
C ILE A 26 14.37 -8.98 -8.70
N ASN A 27 15.30 -9.22 -9.64
CA ASN A 27 15.44 -10.51 -10.30
C ASN A 27 15.79 -11.64 -9.30
N ALA A 28 16.63 -11.36 -8.32
CA ALA A 28 16.99 -12.33 -7.29
C ALA A 28 15.82 -12.65 -6.35
N LEU A 29 15.04 -11.64 -5.94
CA LEU A 29 13.87 -11.80 -5.06
C LEU A 29 12.74 -12.59 -5.74
N THR A 30 12.52 -12.38 -7.02
CA THR A 30 11.40 -12.98 -7.77
C THR A 30 11.75 -14.29 -8.46
N ASN A 31 13.05 -14.68 -8.50
CA ASN A 31 13.55 -15.78 -9.32
C ASN A 31 13.20 -15.68 -10.81
N GLN A 32 12.94 -14.47 -11.30
CA GLN A 32 12.58 -14.22 -12.69
C GLN A 32 13.63 -13.31 -13.34
N ASN A 33 13.98 -13.58 -14.59
CA ASN A 33 14.83 -12.69 -15.39
C ASN A 33 14.00 -11.56 -16.04
N ALA A 34 13.03 -11.01 -15.30
CA ALA A 34 12.01 -10.11 -15.85
C ALA A 34 12.33 -8.62 -15.69
N ALA A 35 13.24 -8.24 -14.81
CA ALA A 35 13.74 -6.86 -14.80
C ALA A 35 14.73 -6.70 -15.93
N LEU A 36 14.34 -5.95 -16.96
CA LEU A 36 15.26 -5.52 -18.00
C LEU A 36 16.35 -4.68 -17.34
N VAL A 37 17.56 -5.22 -17.29
CA VAL A 37 18.75 -4.42 -17.02
C VAL A 37 18.90 -3.52 -18.24
N SER A 38 18.33 -2.32 -18.14
CA SER A 38 18.50 -1.31 -19.17
C SER A 38 19.93 -0.76 -19.07
N ASP A 39 20.81 -1.24 -19.92
CA ASP A 39 22.16 -0.68 -20.12
C ASP A 39 22.14 0.70 -20.80
N ILE A 40 20.97 1.23 -21.12
CA ILE A 40 20.82 2.53 -21.78
C ILE A 40 20.69 3.61 -20.71
N ALA A 41 21.75 4.36 -20.52
CA ALA A 41 21.79 5.55 -19.70
C ALA A 41 20.78 6.60 -20.20
N GLY A 42 19.84 7.04 -19.33
CA GLY A 42 19.22 8.35 -19.49
C GLY A 42 17.78 8.42 -20.00
N THR A 43 16.95 7.37 -19.95
CA THR A 43 15.59 7.46 -20.54
C THR A 43 14.40 7.30 -19.62
N THR A 44 14.55 6.99 -18.34
CA THR A 44 13.39 6.83 -17.43
C THR A 44 13.39 7.88 -16.33
N THR A 45 12.64 8.95 -16.53
CA THR A 45 12.29 9.94 -15.51
C THR A 45 11.11 9.48 -14.64
N ASP A 46 10.37 8.46 -15.06
CA ASP A 46 9.18 7.98 -14.38
C ASP A 46 9.47 6.67 -13.61
N PRO A 47 8.91 6.53 -12.39
CA PRO A 47 8.97 5.27 -11.64
C PRO A 47 8.33 4.13 -12.45
N VAL A 48 9.01 2.99 -12.51
CA VAL A 48 8.52 1.82 -13.24
C VAL A 48 7.82 0.88 -12.29
N TYR A 49 6.53 0.61 -12.53
CA TYR A 49 5.72 -0.31 -11.73
C TYR A 49 5.76 -1.71 -12.35
N GLN A 50 6.38 -2.65 -11.66
CA GLN A 50 6.53 -4.03 -12.14
C GLN A 50 5.72 -4.98 -11.26
N PRO A 51 4.57 -5.49 -11.74
CA PRO A 51 3.82 -6.52 -11.02
C PRO A 51 4.57 -7.86 -11.11
N MET A 52 4.88 -8.42 -9.95
CA MET A 52 5.66 -9.66 -9.82
C MET A 52 5.11 -10.51 -8.68
N GLU A 53 5.66 -11.71 -8.50
CA GLU A 53 5.33 -12.59 -7.38
C GLU A 53 6.61 -12.94 -6.62
N ILE A 54 6.59 -12.76 -5.31
CA ILE A 54 7.67 -13.21 -4.43
C ILE A 54 7.22 -14.49 -3.75
N HIS A 55 8.03 -15.54 -3.86
CA HIS A 55 7.75 -16.82 -3.22
C HIS A 55 7.62 -16.65 -1.70
N GLY A 56 6.49 -17.10 -1.14
CA GLY A 56 6.18 -17.00 0.29
C GLY A 56 5.46 -15.70 0.69
N ILE A 57 5.53 -14.63 -0.12
CA ILE A 57 4.84 -13.35 0.12
C ILE A 57 3.59 -13.24 -0.77
N GLY A 58 3.68 -13.69 -2.02
CA GLY A 58 2.60 -13.58 -2.99
C GLY A 58 2.77 -12.44 -3.98
N PRO A 59 1.65 -11.98 -4.59
CA PRO A 59 1.69 -10.94 -5.62
C PRO A 59 2.10 -9.57 -5.04
N CYS A 60 3.09 -8.94 -5.64
CA CYS A 60 3.59 -7.63 -5.27
C CYS A 60 3.76 -6.72 -6.49
N VAL A 61 4.00 -5.45 -6.26
CA VAL A 61 4.39 -4.46 -7.27
C VAL A 61 5.70 -3.84 -6.81
N PHE A 62 6.75 -4.06 -7.59
CA PHE A 62 7.99 -3.31 -7.41
C PHE A 62 7.87 -1.95 -8.06
N ILE A 63 8.30 -0.92 -7.34
CA ILE A 63 8.39 0.44 -7.82
C ILE A 63 9.88 0.76 -7.93
N ASP A 64 10.42 0.62 -9.14
CA ASP A 64 11.83 0.96 -9.39
C ASP A 64 11.94 2.48 -9.55
N THR A 65 12.71 3.10 -8.67
CA THR A 65 12.97 4.53 -8.70
C THR A 65 14.28 4.81 -9.45
N ALA A 66 14.34 5.94 -10.17
CA ALA A 66 15.57 6.37 -10.78
C ALA A 66 16.70 6.56 -9.74
N GLY A 67 17.94 6.27 -10.09
CA GLY A 67 19.10 6.53 -9.20
C GLY A 67 19.21 8.01 -8.84
N PHE A 68 19.76 8.31 -7.66
CA PHE A 68 19.77 9.66 -7.06
C PHE A 68 20.82 10.61 -7.69
N ASP A 69 21.72 10.10 -8.52
CA ASP A 69 22.98 10.73 -8.89
C ASP A 69 22.88 11.73 -10.06
N ASP A 70 21.67 12.12 -10.47
CA ASP A 70 21.49 13.03 -11.60
C ASP A 70 21.38 14.50 -11.12
N GLU A 71 22.42 15.29 -11.33
CA GLU A 71 22.44 16.74 -11.14
C GLU A 71 21.77 17.47 -12.31
N GLY A 72 20.92 18.48 -12.01
CA GLY A 72 20.34 19.39 -13.00
C GLY A 72 18.86 19.73 -12.77
N GLU A 73 18.29 20.58 -13.63
CA GLU A 73 16.87 21.02 -13.56
C GLU A 73 15.86 19.86 -13.66
N LEU A 74 16.25 18.75 -14.27
CA LEU A 74 15.50 17.49 -14.28
C LEU A 74 15.51 16.77 -12.91
N GLY A 75 16.45 17.09 -12.02
CA GLY A 75 16.57 16.48 -10.70
C GLY A 75 15.39 16.76 -9.78
N SER A 76 14.87 18.00 -9.78
CA SER A 76 13.71 18.37 -8.94
C SER A 76 12.43 17.64 -9.33
N LEU A 77 12.15 17.50 -10.61
CA LEU A 77 11.00 16.75 -11.13
C LEU A 77 11.13 15.24 -10.83
N ARG A 78 12.34 14.70 -10.89
CA ARG A 78 12.62 13.30 -10.53
C ARG A 78 12.42 13.04 -9.05
N ILE A 79 12.89 13.94 -8.20
CA ILE A 79 12.67 13.86 -6.74
C ILE A 79 11.17 13.85 -6.44
N GLU A 80 10.40 14.76 -7.02
CA GLU A 80 8.95 14.81 -6.81
C GLU A 80 8.25 13.51 -7.25
N ARG A 81 8.60 12.97 -8.42
CA ARG A 81 8.04 11.69 -8.90
C ARG A 81 8.45 10.51 -8.05
N THR A 82 9.70 10.50 -7.57
CA THR A 82 10.20 9.48 -6.65
C THR A 82 9.47 9.56 -5.30
N LEU A 83 9.17 10.76 -4.82
CA LEU A 83 8.35 10.96 -3.61
C LEU A 83 6.91 10.47 -3.81
N GLN A 84 6.29 10.77 -4.96
CA GLN A 84 4.96 10.25 -5.30
C GLN A 84 4.94 8.72 -5.42
N ALA A 85 6.05 8.11 -5.82
CA ALA A 85 6.21 6.66 -5.83
C ALA A 85 6.37 6.10 -4.42
N ALA A 86 7.13 6.80 -3.56
CA ALA A 86 7.28 6.47 -2.15
C ALA A 86 5.93 6.45 -1.42
N ASP A 87 5.09 7.47 -1.65
CA ASP A 87 3.75 7.58 -1.03
C ASP A 87 2.79 6.42 -1.40
N LYS A 88 3.13 5.65 -2.41
CA LYS A 88 2.36 4.46 -2.82
C LYS A 88 2.96 3.16 -2.33
N ALA A 89 4.12 3.22 -1.69
CA ALA A 89 4.82 2.04 -1.22
C ALA A 89 4.36 1.65 0.18
N ASP A 90 4.13 0.37 0.37
CA ASP A 90 3.86 -0.20 1.70
C ASP A 90 5.17 -0.40 2.46
N ILE A 91 6.27 -0.66 1.75
CA ILE A 91 7.62 -0.81 2.31
C ILE A 91 8.67 -0.37 1.29
N ALA A 92 9.76 0.23 1.77
CA ALA A 92 10.91 0.60 0.96
C ALA A 92 12.11 -0.31 1.21
N LEU A 93 12.87 -0.61 0.15
CA LEU A 93 14.20 -1.20 0.24
C LEU A 93 15.23 -0.12 -0.07
N MET A 94 16.00 0.31 0.93
CA MET A 94 17.11 1.23 0.76
C MET A 94 18.39 0.44 0.49
N ILE A 95 18.91 0.52 -0.73
CA ILE A 95 20.00 -0.31 -1.23
C ILE A 95 21.28 0.51 -1.28
N CYS A 96 22.27 0.11 -0.48
CA CYS A 96 23.62 0.65 -0.46
C CYS A 96 24.65 -0.43 -0.84
N CYS A 97 25.87 -0.02 -1.18
CA CYS A 97 26.97 -0.92 -1.56
C CYS A 97 28.26 -0.63 -0.78
N ASP A 98 28.29 0.46 -0.06
CA ASP A 98 29.45 0.95 0.71
C ASP A 98 28.98 1.77 1.92
N THR A 99 29.90 2.43 2.61
CA THR A 99 29.63 3.25 3.80
C THR A 99 29.35 4.73 3.50
N GLU A 100 29.39 5.13 2.23
CA GLU A 100 29.10 6.51 1.82
C GLU A 100 27.61 6.69 1.58
N LEU A 101 26.89 7.16 2.60
CA LEU A 101 25.43 7.27 2.62
C LEU A 101 24.89 8.69 2.42
N SER A 102 25.66 9.62 1.86
CA SER A 102 25.25 11.03 1.77
C SER A 102 23.85 11.22 1.14
N GLU A 103 23.57 10.53 0.05
CA GLU A 103 22.29 10.59 -0.63
C GLU A 103 21.24 9.66 0.01
N GLU A 104 21.64 8.45 0.37
CA GLU A 104 20.75 7.47 1.02
C GLU A 104 20.22 8.02 2.34
N GLN A 105 21.03 8.74 3.11
CA GLN A 105 20.65 9.30 4.39
C GLN A 105 19.50 10.33 4.25
N ARG A 106 19.57 11.18 3.23
CA ARG A 106 18.50 12.12 2.89
C ARG A 106 17.18 11.39 2.57
N TRP A 107 17.23 10.29 1.84
CA TRP A 107 16.05 9.51 1.51
C TRP A 107 15.52 8.73 2.72
N ILE A 108 16.40 8.24 3.59
CA ILE A 108 16.00 7.60 4.85
C ILE A 108 15.24 8.59 5.73
N GLU A 109 15.68 9.83 5.83
CA GLU A 109 14.99 10.90 6.57
C GLU A 109 13.61 11.15 5.98
N LEU A 110 13.50 11.30 4.67
CA LEU A 110 12.22 11.50 3.97
C LEU A 110 11.25 10.32 4.17
N LEU A 111 11.73 9.08 4.14
CA LEU A 111 10.90 7.91 4.41
C LEU A 111 10.39 7.91 5.88
N LYS A 112 11.25 8.30 6.83
CA LYS A 112 10.88 8.44 8.25
C LYS A 112 9.83 9.52 8.46
N GLU A 113 10.01 10.70 7.86
CA GLU A 113 9.03 11.81 7.91
C GLU A 113 7.66 11.41 7.38
N ARG A 114 7.62 10.53 6.38
CA ARG A 114 6.39 10.03 5.76
C ARG A 114 5.82 8.77 6.40
N ASN A 115 6.45 8.29 7.50
CA ASN A 115 6.10 7.04 8.17
C ASN A 115 6.10 5.81 7.23
N ILE A 116 6.96 5.81 6.21
CA ILE A 116 7.12 4.67 5.30
C ILE A 116 8.17 3.74 5.90
N PRO A 117 7.81 2.49 6.25
CA PRO A 117 8.78 1.54 6.78
C PRO A 117 9.81 1.18 5.70
N TYR A 118 11.08 1.04 6.11
CA TYR A 118 12.13 0.65 5.18
C TYR A 118 13.03 -0.44 5.75
N LEU A 119 13.67 -1.18 4.86
CA LEU A 119 14.74 -2.12 5.15
C LEU A 119 16.03 -1.59 4.52
N LEU A 120 17.08 -1.50 5.31
CA LEU A 120 18.43 -1.19 4.80
C LEU A 120 19.06 -2.46 4.25
N VAL A 121 19.56 -2.41 3.02
CA VAL A 121 20.12 -3.56 2.30
C VAL A 121 21.53 -3.21 1.83
N LEU A 122 22.55 -3.92 2.36
CA LEU A 122 23.92 -3.85 1.86
C LEU A 122 24.08 -4.90 0.76
N ASN A 123 24.01 -4.42 -0.49
CA ASN A 123 24.14 -5.28 -1.67
C ASN A 123 25.59 -5.37 -2.16
N LYS A 124 25.86 -6.29 -3.07
CA LYS A 124 27.19 -6.59 -3.61
C LYS A 124 28.19 -7.04 -2.54
N ALA A 125 27.73 -7.76 -1.54
CA ALA A 125 28.59 -8.31 -0.49
C ALA A 125 29.71 -9.21 -1.04
N ASP A 126 29.52 -9.76 -2.24
CA ASP A 126 30.54 -10.52 -2.99
C ASP A 126 31.78 -9.70 -3.39
N LEU A 127 31.68 -8.37 -3.42
CA LEU A 127 32.78 -7.46 -3.73
C LEU A 127 33.46 -6.86 -2.48
N LEU A 128 32.91 -7.10 -1.29
CA LEU A 128 33.44 -6.57 -0.04
C LEU A 128 34.37 -7.61 0.64
N GLU A 129 35.55 -7.18 1.06
CA GLU A 129 36.44 -8.05 1.80
C GLU A 129 35.88 -8.41 3.19
N LYS A 130 35.18 -7.45 3.82
CA LYS A 130 34.65 -7.58 5.17
C LYS A 130 33.24 -6.97 5.25
N PRO A 131 32.22 -7.69 4.78
CA PRO A 131 30.83 -7.16 4.74
C PRO A 131 30.31 -6.79 6.14
N ASP A 132 30.64 -7.54 7.16
CA ASP A 132 30.18 -7.31 8.54
C ASP A 132 30.73 -5.99 9.11
N GLU A 133 32.02 -5.66 8.88
CA GLU A 133 32.58 -4.37 9.31
C GLU A 133 31.92 -3.17 8.60
N VAL A 134 31.52 -3.36 7.36
CA VAL A 134 30.76 -2.35 6.59
C VAL A 134 29.33 -2.23 7.16
N ALA A 135 28.70 -3.34 7.49
CA ALA A 135 27.37 -3.37 8.09
C ALA A 135 27.35 -2.67 9.47
N ASP A 136 28.34 -2.92 10.32
CA ASP A 136 28.46 -2.26 11.64
C ASP A 136 28.55 -0.73 11.49
N LYS A 137 29.32 -0.25 10.50
CA LYS A 137 29.42 1.19 10.22
C LYS A 137 28.11 1.79 9.72
N LEU A 138 27.40 1.06 8.86
CA LEU A 138 26.08 1.48 8.37
C LEU A 138 25.06 1.53 9.52
N GLU A 139 25.10 0.56 10.43
CA GLU A 139 24.26 0.57 11.63
C GLU A 139 24.52 1.78 12.52
N GLN A 140 25.80 2.13 12.74
CA GLN A 140 26.17 3.33 13.51
C GLN A 140 25.65 4.62 12.87
N GLN A 141 25.60 4.69 11.53
CA GLN A 141 25.14 5.88 10.80
C GLN A 141 23.62 5.99 10.72
N THR A 142 22.90 4.87 10.59
CA THR A 142 21.46 4.84 10.31
C THR A 142 20.60 4.43 11.49
N GLY A 143 21.21 3.77 12.49
CA GLY A 143 20.51 3.14 13.62
C GLY A 143 19.84 1.82 13.27
N GLN A 144 20.07 1.29 12.06
CA GLN A 144 19.49 0.02 11.61
C GLN A 144 20.58 -0.88 11.02
N HIS A 145 20.66 -2.13 11.50
CA HIS A 145 21.56 -3.12 10.94
C HIS A 145 21.10 -3.52 9.53
N PRO A 146 21.97 -3.41 8.49
CA PRO A 146 21.57 -3.72 7.13
C PRO A 146 21.48 -5.23 6.90
N LEU A 147 20.62 -5.63 5.97
CA LEU A 147 20.60 -6.99 5.44
C LEU A 147 21.73 -7.15 4.43
N ILE A 148 22.70 -8.01 4.74
CA ILE A 148 23.88 -8.25 3.89
C ILE A 148 23.51 -9.24 2.80
N VAL A 149 23.62 -8.81 1.52
CA VAL A 149 23.21 -9.62 0.38
C VAL A 149 24.16 -9.49 -0.81
N SER A 150 24.17 -10.50 -1.66
CA SER A 150 24.66 -10.40 -3.03
C SER A 150 23.55 -10.82 -3.99
N ALA A 151 23.00 -9.85 -4.70
CA ALA A 151 21.99 -10.12 -5.73
C ALA A 151 22.59 -10.97 -6.88
N LYS A 152 23.87 -10.83 -7.16
CA LYS A 152 24.61 -11.58 -8.18
C LYS A 152 24.77 -13.04 -7.79
N GLU A 153 25.27 -13.31 -6.60
CA GLU A 153 25.52 -14.67 -6.09
C GLU A 153 24.26 -15.26 -5.44
N LYS A 154 23.15 -14.50 -5.37
CA LYS A 154 21.89 -14.85 -4.72
C LYS A 154 22.02 -15.24 -3.24
N THR A 155 23.00 -14.69 -2.54
CA THR A 155 23.21 -14.90 -1.10
C THR A 155 22.46 -13.85 -0.29
N GLY A 156 21.93 -14.22 0.88
CA GLY A 156 21.20 -13.32 1.77
C GLY A 156 19.81 -12.88 1.28
N ILE A 157 19.36 -13.33 0.12
CA ILE A 157 18.05 -12.92 -0.47
C ILE A 157 16.87 -13.37 0.40
N ASP A 158 16.98 -14.54 1.04
CA ASP A 158 15.94 -15.03 1.94
C ASP A 158 15.80 -14.19 3.20
N SER A 159 16.85 -13.52 3.68
CA SER A 159 16.74 -12.60 4.81
C SER A 159 15.85 -11.39 4.49
N ILE A 160 15.90 -10.88 3.25
CA ILE A 160 14.99 -9.81 2.80
C ILE A 160 13.55 -10.32 2.79
N ARG A 161 13.30 -11.52 2.24
CA ARG A 161 11.96 -12.12 2.20
C ARG A 161 11.39 -12.29 3.62
N GLN A 162 12.19 -12.84 4.52
CA GLN A 162 11.78 -13.01 5.93
C GLN A 162 11.52 -11.67 6.62
N SER A 163 12.37 -10.67 6.41
CA SER A 163 12.19 -9.35 6.99
C SER A 163 10.90 -8.66 6.47
N ILE A 164 10.56 -8.83 5.19
CA ILE A 164 9.30 -8.35 4.65
C ILE A 164 8.14 -9.13 5.29
N LEU A 165 8.21 -10.47 5.38
CA LEU A 165 7.18 -11.31 5.98
C LEU A 165 6.92 -10.94 7.45
N HIS A 166 7.97 -10.67 8.21
CA HIS A 166 7.84 -10.24 9.61
C HIS A 166 7.15 -8.89 9.76
N ARG A 167 7.31 -8.00 8.79
CA ARG A 167 6.66 -6.69 8.79
C ARG A 167 5.26 -6.70 8.15
N LEU A 168 4.88 -7.76 7.42
CA LEU A 168 3.55 -7.87 6.82
C LEU A 168 2.38 -7.70 7.82
N PRO A 169 2.42 -8.25 9.05
CA PRO A 169 1.38 -7.97 10.02
C PRO A 169 1.28 -6.47 10.36
N GLU A 170 2.40 -5.79 10.56
CA GLU A 170 2.44 -4.33 10.83
C GLU A 170 1.97 -3.52 9.62
N LEU A 171 2.31 -3.97 8.40
CA LEU A 171 1.87 -3.36 7.15
C LEU A 171 0.39 -3.63 6.84
N ASN A 172 -0.15 -4.73 7.37
CA ASN A 172 -1.56 -5.11 7.25
C ASN A 172 -2.40 -4.58 8.43
N GLU A 173 -1.81 -4.02 9.44
CA GLU A 173 -2.50 -3.22 10.48
C GLU A 173 -2.90 -1.84 9.92
N GLN A 174 -3.36 -1.80 8.67
CA GLN A 174 -4.16 -0.68 8.24
C GLN A 174 -5.42 -0.68 9.10
N PRO A 175 -5.82 0.47 9.64
CA PRO A 175 -7.05 0.53 10.42
C PRO A 175 -8.17 -0.06 9.58
N ASP A 176 -8.91 -1.00 10.16
CA ASP A 176 -10.06 -1.59 9.49
C ASP A 176 -10.98 -0.48 8.95
N ILE A 177 -11.42 -0.60 7.71
CA ILE A 177 -12.36 0.35 7.10
C ILE A 177 -13.65 0.38 7.90
N VAL A 178 -14.19 -0.80 8.20
CA VAL A 178 -15.43 -0.99 8.95
C VAL A 178 -15.18 -1.01 10.47
N GLY A 179 -13.99 -1.46 10.90
CA GLY A 179 -13.61 -1.53 12.31
C GLY A 179 -14.62 -2.32 13.13
N ASP A 180 -14.97 -1.77 14.33
CA ASP A 180 -15.92 -2.37 15.29
C ASP A 180 -17.40 -2.21 14.87
N LEU A 181 -17.66 -1.63 13.68
CA LEU A 181 -19.03 -1.46 13.20
C LEU A 181 -19.65 -2.76 12.69
N ALA A 182 -18.86 -3.79 12.38
CA ALA A 182 -19.36 -5.12 12.02
C ALA A 182 -18.42 -6.22 12.53
N ASN A 183 -19.03 -7.30 13.01
CA ASN A 183 -18.36 -8.47 13.55
C ASN A 183 -18.74 -9.74 12.77
N GLU A 184 -18.04 -10.85 13.02
CA GLU A 184 -18.34 -12.14 12.41
C GLU A 184 -19.82 -12.53 12.61
N GLY A 185 -20.50 -12.90 11.53
CA GLY A 185 -21.91 -13.29 11.51
C GLY A 185 -22.91 -12.13 11.41
N ASP A 186 -22.48 -10.88 11.50
CA ASP A 186 -23.34 -9.73 11.30
C ASP A 186 -23.90 -9.66 9.88
N VAL A 187 -25.16 -9.23 9.76
CA VAL A 187 -25.78 -8.94 8.46
C VAL A 187 -25.56 -7.47 8.13
N VAL A 188 -24.85 -7.20 7.04
CA VAL A 188 -24.54 -5.85 6.56
C VAL A 188 -25.19 -5.61 5.21
N LEU A 189 -25.96 -4.52 5.10
CA LEU A 189 -26.60 -4.09 3.85
C LEU A 189 -25.80 -2.96 3.20
N LEU A 190 -25.33 -3.18 1.98
CA LEU A 190 -24.67 -2.18 1.16
C LEU A 190 -25.68 -1.57 0.19
N VAL A 191 -25.97 -0.27 0.32
CA VAL A 191 -26.88 0.46 -0.58
C VAL A 191 -26.03 1.33 -1.50
N MET A 192 -25.91 0.89 -2.76
CA MET A 192 -25.00 1.49 -3.73
C MET A 192 -25.81 2.01 -4.94
N PRO A 193 -25.96 3.34 -5.12
CA PRO A 193 -26.54 3.87 -6.32
C PRO A 193 -25.69 3.50 -7.54
N GLN A 194 -26.30 3.32 -8.69
CA GLN A 194 -25.55 3.19 -9.93
C GLN A 194 -25.00 4.56 -10.31
N ASP A 195 -23.70 4.74 -10.13
CA ASP A 195 -23.01 5.96 -10.54
C ASP A 195 -22.81 5.95 -12.06
N ILE A 196 -23.39 6.96 -12.73
CA ILE A 196 -23.27 7.15 -14.18
C ILE A 196 -21.81 7.42 -14.59
N GLN A 197 -20.99 7.93 -13.66
CA GLN A 197 -19.56 8.21 -13.89
C GLN A 197 -18.68 6.98 -13.67
N ALA A 198 -19.17 5.94 -13.01
CA ALA A 198 -18.42 4.70 -12.85
C ALA A 198 -18.30 3.95 -14.18
N PRO A 199 -17.15 3.36 -14.50
CA PRO A 199 -17.01 2.53 -15.69
C PRO A 199 -18.06 1.40 -15.67
N LYS A 200 -18.79 1.18 -16.77
CA LYS A 200 -19.82 0.12 -16.88
C LYS A 200 -19.26 -1.22 -16.38
N GLY A 201 -20.01 -1.85 -15.48
CA GLY A 201 -19.68 -3.19 -14.96
C GLY A 201 -18.62 -3.19 -13.85
N ARG A 202 -18.30 -2.06 -13.22
CA ARG A 202 -17.36 -1.98 -12.11
C ARG A 202 -17.95 -1.23 -10.93
N LEU A 203 -17.71 -1.73 -9.74
CA LEU A 203 -17.88 -1.00 -8.49
C LEU A 203 -16.70 -0.03 -8.31
N ILE A 204 -16.94 1.12 -7.66
CA ILE A 204 -15.87 2.03 -7.27
C ILE A 204 -15.01 1.42 -6.17
N LEU A 205 -13.75 1.85 -6.08
CA LEU A 205 -12.77 1.27 -5.18
C LEU A 205 -13.22 1.20 -3.70
N PRO A 206 -13.82 2.24 -3.09
CA PRO A 206 -14.35 2.16 -1.74
C PRO A 206 -15.37 1.05 -1.52
N GLN A 207 -16.28 0.85 -2.47
CA GLN A 207 -17.31 -0.20 -2.40
C GLN A 207 -16.68 -1.59 -2.44
N VAL A 208 -15.69 -1.80 -3.33
CA VAL A 208 -14.96 -3.07 -3.45
C VAL A 208 -14.17 -3.40 -2.20
N GLN A 209 -13.44 -2.43 -1.64
CA GLN A 209 -12.62 -2.63 -0.46
C GLN A 209 -13.46 -2.92 0.77
N THR A 210 -14.55 -2.16 0.98
CA THR A 210 -15.48 -2.40 2.09
C THR A 210 -16.13 -3.78 1.99
N LEU A 211 -16.61 -4.16 0.81
CA LEU A 211 -17.19 -5.49 0.60
C LEU A 211 -16.16 -6.60 0.88
N ARG A 212 -14.93 -6.42 0.44
CA ARG A 212 -13.85 -7.40 0.68
C ARG A 212 -13.58 -7.55 2.16
N GLU A 213 -13.44 -6.46 2.92
CA GLU A 213 -13.20 -6.51 4.35
C GLU A 213 -14.35 -7.18 5.11
N LEU A 214 -15.60 -6.88 4.75
CA LEU A 214 -16.76 -7.53 5.35
C LEU A 214 -16.75 -9.04 5.13
N LEU A 215 -16.33 -9.51 3.96
CA LEU A 215 -16.20 -10.94 3.66
C LEU A 215 -15.03 -11.57 4.44
N ASP A 216 -13.91 -10.86 4.58
CA ASP A 216 -12.76 -11.33 5.38
C ASP A 216 -13.12 -11.41 6.87
N LYS A 217 -14.00 -10.51 7.37
CA LYS A 217 -14.60 -10.56 8.72
C LYS A 217 -15.73 -11.59 8.86
N LYS A 218 -16.03 -12.35 7.79
CA LYS A 218 -17.11 -13.35 7.75
C LYS A 218 -18.50 -12.77 8.05
N CYS A 219 -18.73 -11.52 7.66
CA CYS A 219 -20.05 -10.93 7.68
C CYS A 219 -20.93 -11.48 6.54
N ILE A 220 -22.24 -11.50 6.73
CA ILE A 220 -23.22 -11.78 5.69
C ILE A 220 -23.55 -10.45 5.00
N THR A 221 -23.18 -10.31 3.73
CA THR A 221 -23.38 -9.07 2.98
C THR A 221 -24.52 -9.20 1.98
N LEU A 222 -25.46 -8.27 2.01
CA LEU A 222 -26.47 -8.04 1.00
C LEU A 222 -26.18 -6.71 0.32
N SER A 223 -26.34 -6.62 -0.99
CA SER A 223 -26.17 -5.37 -1.73
C SER A 223 -27.40 -5.08 -2.59
N CYS A 224 -27.78 -3.81 -2.65
CA CYS A 224 -28.87 -3.35 -3.49
C CYS A 224 -28.65 -1.93 -4.00
N THR A 225 -29.40 -1.54 -5.00
CA THR A 225 -29.52 -0.14 -5.42
C THR A 225 -30.54 0.61 -4.53
N THR A 226 -30.51 1.93 -4.56
CA THR A 226 -31.34 2.76 -3.68
C THR A 226 -32.85 2.52 -3.88
N ASP A 227 -33.27 2.27 -5.11
CA ASP A 227 -34.67 1.95 -5.48
C ASP A 227 -35.12 0.57 -4.97
N GLN A 228 -34.19 -0.36 -4.73
CA GLN A 228 -34.46 -1.70 -4.23
C GLN A 228 -34.34 -1.84 -2.71
N LEU A 229 -34.06 -0.74 -1.98
CA LEU A 229 -33.85 -0.78 -0.53
C LEU A 229 -35.02 -1.44 0.23
N ASP A 230 -36.27 -1.05 -0.10
CA ASP A 230 -37.45 -1.59 0.58
C ASP A 230 -37.62 -3.10 0.34
N ASN A 231 -37.27 -3.56 -0.87
CA ASN A 231 -37.29 -4.98 -1.21
C ASN A 231 -36.16 -5.73 -0.52
N ALA A 232 -34.97 -5.16 -0.48
CA ALA A 232 -33.82 -5.73 0.22
C ALA A 232 -34.09 -5.93 1.72
N LEU A 233 -34.73 -4.96 2.38
CA LEU A 233 -35.13 -5.07 3.79
C LEU A 233 -36.20 -6.15 4.02
N LYS A 234 -37.10 -6.38 3.07
CA LYS A 234 -38.16 -7.40 3.18
C LYS A 234 -37.64 -8.84 3.05
N VAL A 235 -36.55 -9.07 2.32
CA VAL A 235 -35.98 -10.43 2.18
C VAL A 235 -35.16 -10.86 3.39
N LEU A 236 -34.82 -9.93 4.28
CA LEU A 236 -34.10 -10.23 5.52
C LEU A 236 -35.07 -10.69 6.59
N SER A 237 -34.73 -11.78 7.31
CA SER A 237 -35.53 -12.29 8.43
C SER A 237 -35.47 -11.39 9.67
N ALA A 238 -34.44 -10.54 9.77
CA ALA A 238 -34.25 -9.54 10.82
C ALA A 238 -33.58 -8.29 10.24
N PRO A 239 -33.71 -7.13 10.91
CA PRO A 239 -33.02 -5.91 10.50
C PRO A 239 -31.51 -6.12 10.42
N PRO A 240 -30.80 -5.57 9.37
CA PRO A 240 -29.36 -5.66 9.30
C PRO A 240 -28.73 -4.89 10.47
N SER A 241 -27.61 -5.38 11.00
CA SER A 241 -26.87 -4.72 12.08
C SER A 241 -26.27 -3.39 11.64
N LEU A 242 -25.85 -3.32 10.36
CA LEU A 242 -25.23 -2.14 9.75
C LEU A 242 -25.73 -1.95 8.32
N ILE A 243 -25.97 -0.70 7.96
CA ILE A 243 -26.22 -0.27 6.59
C ILE A 243 -25.12 0.69 6.18
N ILE A 244 -24.50 0.45 5.02
CA ILE A 244 -23.43 1.31 4.47
C ILE A 244 -23.92 1.82 3.12
N THR A 245 -23.86 3.14 2.90
CA THR A 245 -24.39 3.76 1.69
C THR A 245 -23.46 4.84 1.14
N ASP A 246 -23.73 5.30 -0.08
CA ASP A 246 -23.07 6.50 -0.61
C ASP A 246 -23.66 7.77 0.02
N SER A 247 -22.80 8.79 0.21
CA SER A 247 -23.20 10.07 0.80
C SER A 247 -24.34 10.75 0.03
N GLN A 248 -24.40 10.55 -1.28
CA GLN A 248 -25.43 11.14 -2.16
C GLN A 248 -26.85 10.67 -1.81
N VAL A 249 -27.01 9.45 -1.33
CA VAL A 249 -28.31 8.84 -1.01
C VAL A 249 -28.50 8.60 0.49
N PHE A 250 -27.61 9.14 1.32
CA PHE A 250 -27.60 8.93 2.77
C PHE A 250 -28.94 9.29 3.40
N ARG A 251 -29.52 10.46 3.05
CA ARG A 251 -30.79 10.92 3.60
C ARG A 251 -31.93 9.97 3.26
N THR A 252 -32.02 9.51 2.01
CA THR A 252 -33.05 8.55 1.58
C THR A 252 -32.97 7.24 2.34
N VAL A 253 -31.75 6.75 2.59
CA VAL A 253 -31.52 5.52 3.36
C VAL A 253 -31.82 5.73 4.84
N TYR A 254 -31.47 6.89 5.40
CA TYR A 254 -31.77 7.25 6.79
C TYR A 254 -33.27 7.26 7.08
N GLU A 255 -34.08 7.81 6.17
CA GLU A 255 -35.54 7.88 6.32
C GLU A 255 -36.22 6.51 6.27
N LYS A 256 -35.60 5.53 5.61
CA LYS A 256 -36.15 4.17 5.39
C LYS A 256 -35.55 3.08 6.24
N LYS A 257 -34.41 3.34 6.88
CA LYS A 257 -33.71 2.31 7.65
C LYS A 257 -34.53 1.86 8.88
N PRO A 258 -34.47 0.58 9.27
CA PRO A 258 -35.00 0.14 10.55
C PRO A 258 -34.32 0.89 11.71
N PRO A 259 -35.08 1.25 12.79
CA PRO A 259 -34.49 1.97 13.93
C PRO A 259 -33.32 1.25 14.58
N GLN A 260 -33.32 -0.08 14.57
CA GLN A 260 -32.28 -0.92 15.16
C GLN A 260 -30.99 -0.96 14.35
N SER A 261 -31.07 -0.66 13.05
CA SER A 261 -29.91 -0.71 12.15
C SER A 261 -29.04 0.53 12.33
N ARG A 262 -27.73 0.35 12.49
CA ARG A 262 -26.75 1.44 12.40
C ARG A 262 -26.62 1.88 10.94
N LEU A 263 -26.25 3.13 10.71
CA LEU A 263 -26.05 3.68 9.35
C LEU A 263 -24.74 4.45 9.29
N THR A 264 -23.98 4.22 8.25
CA THR A 264 -22.78 4.99 7.90
C THR A 264 -22.66 5.16 6.38
N SER A 265 -21.68 5.91 5.93
CA SER A 265 -21.37 6.03 4.49
C SER A 265 -19.97 5.56 4.15
N PHE A 266 -19.75 5.16 2.89
CA PHE A 266 -18.42 4.82 2.40
C PHE A 266 -17.43 5.98 2.62
N SER A 267 -17.85 7.22 2.43
CA SER A 267 -17.00 8.39 2.63
C SER A 267 -16.54 8.55 4.08
N VAL A 268 -17.41 8.34 5.05
CA VAL A 268 -17.09 8.39 6.49
C VAL A 268 -16.13 7.27 6.87
N LEU A 269 -16.39 6.04 6.39
CA LEU A 269 -15.50 4.90 6.63
C LEU A 269 -14.10 5.15 6.09
N PHE A 270 -14.01 5.70 4.87
CA PHE A 270 -12.72 5.99 4.24
C PHE A 270 -12.00 7.21 4.82
N ALA A 271 -12.73 8.21 5.33
CA ALA A 271 -12.12 9.30 6.10
C ALA A 271 -11.45 8.75 7.38
N ARG A 272 -12.15 7.87 8.10
CA ARG A 272 -11.57 7.19 9.28
C ARG A 272 -10.36 6.33 8.90
N TYR A 273 -10.48 5.54 7.85
CA TYR A 273 -9.42 4.66 7.36
C TYR A 273 -8.14 5.41 6.96
N LYS A 274 -8.27 6.61 6.40
CA LYS A 274 -7.14 7.46 6.01
C LYS A 274 -6.60 8.33 7.15
N GLY A 275 -7.18 8.28 8.34
CA GLY A 275 -6.81 9.13 9.47
C GLY A 275 -7.34 10.57 9.42
N ASP A 276 -8.15 10.91 8.43
CA ASP A 276 -8.63 12.28 8.20
C ASP A 276 -9.91 12.64 8.99
N ILE A 277 -10.46 11.70 9.77
CA ILE A 277 -11.78 11.89 10.41
C ILE A 277 -11.79 13.06 11.40
N ASP A 278 -10.71 13.27 12.13
CA ASP A 278 -10.61 14.36 13.09
C ASP A 278 -10.62 15.72 12.37
N TYR A 279 -9.95 15.82 11.24
CA TYR A 279 -9.96 17.00 10.38
C TYR A 279 -11.37 17.33 9.86
N TYR A 280 -12.13 16.30 9.43
CA TYR A 280 -13.49 16.52 8.95
C TYR A 280 -14.49 16.80 10.07
N THR A 281 -14.31 16.22 11.26
CA THR A 281 -15.18 16.50 12.42
C THR A 281 -14.94 17.90 12.98
N GLU A 282 -13.70 18.36 13.07
CA GLU A 282 -13.38 19.74 13.43
C GLU A 282 -13.96 20.75 12.42
N GLY A 283 -13.87 20.45 11.13
CA GLY A 283 -14.48 21.26 10.07
C GLY A 283 -16.01 21.32 10.13
N ALA A 284 -16.68 20.24 10.55
CA ALA A 284 -18.14 20.22 10.70
C ALA A 284 -18.64 21.07 11.86
N TYR A 285 -17.89 21.14 12.97
CA TYR A 285 -18.23 22.02 14.11
C TYR A 285 -18.15 23.51 13.78
N ILE A 286 -17.37 23.91 12.76
CA ILE A 286 -17.22 25.31 12.32
C ILE A 286 -18.40 25.77 11.45
N ILE A 287 -19.09 24.81 10.78
CA ILE A 287 -20.21 25.12 9.86
C ILE A 287 -21.53 25.34 10.63
N ASP A 288 -21.66 24.84 11.85
CA ASP A 288 -22.86 24.97 12.69
C ASP A 288 -22.81 26.19 13.63
N GLN A 289 -21.79 27.07 13.51
CA GLN A 289 -21.71 28.41 14.15
C GLN A 289 -21.86 29.52 13.11
#